data_9b78a2a809af28164190a6749209dd74
#
_entry.id   9b78a2a809af28164190a6749209dd74
#
_cell.length_a   1.000
_cell.length_b   1.000
_cell.length_c   1.000
_cell.angle_alpha   90.00
_cell.angle_beta   90.00
_cell.angle_gamma   90.00
#
_symmetry.space_group_name_H-M   'P 1'
#
loop_
_entity.id
_entity.type
_entity.pdbx_description
1 polymer ?
#
loop_
_entity_poly.entity_id
_entity_poly.type
_entity_poly.pdbx_seq_one_letter_code
_entity_poly.pdbx_strand_id
1 'polypeptide(L)'
;MKRLCCFALSLLPLSAFAYPIEVEPQLNGSEVSYSTQDIGRDMGAILLTNLGSQAAECTAVFRNGPETPKVRKGVIQPGQNSNFTAQFGRDIIKLRIKLTCKIAK
;
A
#
# COMPACT_ATOMS: atom_id res chain seq x y z
N MET A 1 13.77 -22.73 -36.91
CA MET A 1 14.19 -23.20 -36.14
C MET A 1 14.92 -22.55 -35.20
N LYS A 2 15.49 -21.76 -35.12
CA LYS A 2 16.19 -21.27 -34.22
C LYS A 2 15.61 -20.25 -33.46
N ARG A 3 14.54 -19.89 -33.53
CA ARG A 3 14.02 -18.89 -32.81
C ARG A 3 13.82 -19.16 -31.44
N LEU A 4 14.00 -20.26 -30.95
CA LEU A 4 13.72 -20.50 -29.64
C LEU A 4 14.54 -19.80 -28.68
N CYS A 5 15.70 -19.42 -28.95
CA CYS A 5 16.54 -18.85 -27.92
C CYS A 5 16.03 -17.53 -27.41
N CYS A 6 15.13 -16.93 -28.06
CA CYS A 6 14.68 -15.64 -27.61
C CYS A 6 13.89 -15.70 -26.37
N PHE A 7 13.34 -16.87 -26.06
CA PHE A 7 12.57 -16.91 -24.91
C PHE A 7 13.30 -16.74 -23.67
N ALA A 8 14.50 -17.16 -23.56
CA ALA A 8 15.21 -17.16 -22.33
C ALA A 8 15.35 -15.78 -21.76
N LEU A 9 15.37 -14.79 -22.62
CA LEU A 9 15.57 -13.46 -22.12
C LEU A 9 14.42 -12.91 -21.36
N SER A 10 13.24 -13.36 -21.64
CA SER A 10 12.10 -12.78 -21.01
C SER A 10 11.90 -13.26 -19.59
N LEU A 11 12.74 -14.16 -19.13
CA LEU A 11 12.56 -14.67 -17.81
C LEU A 11 13.35 -13.94 -16.75
N LEU A 12 13.93 -12.83 -17.06
CA LEU A 12 14.70 -12.11 -16.08
C LEU A 12 13.82 -11.49 -15.01
N PRO A 13 14.12 -11.73 -13.76
CA PRO A 13 13.33 -11.15 -12.70
C PRO A 13 13.62 -9.67 -12.55
N LEU A 14 12.63 -8.92 -12.19
CA LEU A 14 12.79 -7.51 -11.99
C LEU A 14 12.25 -7.07 -10.67
N SER A 15 12.52 -7.78 -9.64
CA SER A 15 11.91 -7.47 -8.39
C SER A 15 12.86 -6.84 -7.41
N ALA A 16 13.69 -5.94 -7.87
CA ALA A 16 14.69 -5.32 -7.02
C ALA A 16 14.10 -4.63 -5.81
N PHE A 17 12.88 -4.11 -5.89
CA PHE A 17 12.28 -3.43 -4.77
C PHE A 17 11.28 -4.27 -4.03
N ALA A 18 11.09 -5.51 -4.42
CA ALA A 18 10.01 -6.31 -3.85
C ALA A 18 10.28 -6.61 -2.38
N TYR A 19 9.38 -6.24 -1.52
CA TYR A 19 9.41 -6.60 -0.11
C TYR A 19 7.99 -6.86 0.32
N PRO A 20 7.78 -7.69 1.34
CA PRO A 20 6.42 -7.96 1.77
C PRO A 20 5.80 -6.75 2.44
N ILE A 21 4.54 -6.53 2.18
CA ILE A 21 3.77 -5.50 2.82
C ILE A 21 2.60 -6.17 3.52
N GLU A 22 2.55 -6.03 4.83
CA GLU A 22 1.48 -6.60 5.64
C GLU A 22 0.53 -5.51 6.06
N VAL A 23 -0.75 -5.71 5.83
CA VAL A 23 -1.76 -4.74 6.21
C VAL A 23 -2.63 -5.35 7.29
N GLU A 24 -2.87 -4.56 8.36
CA GLU A 24 -3.81 -4.92 9.40
C GLU A 24 -5.00 -4.00 9.25
N PRO A 25 -6.08 -4.42 8.61
CA PRO A 25 -7.20 -3.53 8.39
C PRO A 25 -8.20 -3.57 9.53
N GLN A 26 -8.74 -2.40 9.87
CA GLN A 26 -9.86 -2.27 10.78
C GLN A 26 -10.81 -1.28 10.13
N LEU A 27 -11.78 -1.79 9.41
CA LEU A 27 -12.62 -0.94 8.60
C LEU A 27 -13.86 -0.41 9.31
N ASN A 28 -14.22 -1.02 10.44
CA ASN A 28 -15.30 -0.52 11.31
C ASN A 28 -16.59 -0.15 10.56
N GLY A 29 -17.00 -1.05 9.68
CA GLY A 29 -18.23 -0.85 8.95
C GLY A 29 -18.12 -0.02 7.69
N SER A 30 -16.98 0.59 7.42
CA SER A 30 -16.79 1.31 6.17
C SER A 30 -16.52 0.32 5.04
N GLU A 31 -16.88 0.69 3.81
CA GLU A 31 -16.67 -0.18 2.67
C GLU A 31 -15.50 0.32 1.85
N VAL A 32 -14.34 0.28 2.44
CA VAL A 32 -13.11 0.73 1.79
C VAL A 32 -12.33 -0.48 1.34
N SER A 33 -11.95 -0.50 0.07
CA SER A 33 -11.05 -1.52 -0.42
C SER A 33 -9.64 -0.94 -0.47
N TYR A 34 -8.65 -1.80 -0.34
CA TYR A 34 -7.27 -1.31 -0.35
C TYR A 34 -6.37 -2.25 -1.12
N SER A 35 -5.29 -1.69 -1.63
CA SER A 35 -4.22 -2.47 -2.23
C SER A 35 -2.91 -1.76 -1.88
N THR A 36 -1.81 -2.49 -1.98
CA THR A 36 -0.52 -1.95 -1.60
C THR A 36 0.43 -2.00 -2.78
N GLN A 37 1.45 -1.16 -2.73
CA GLN A 37 2.42 -1.09 -3.80
C GLN A 37 3.78 -0.70 -3.23
N ASP A 38 4.82 -1.43 -3.64
CA ASP A 38 6.18 -1.07 -3.28
C ASP A 38 6.70 -0.16 -4.38
N ILE A 39 6.89 1.12 -4.08
CA ILE A 39 7.25 2.10 -5.09
C ILE A 39 8.70 2.53 -5.03
N GLY A 40 9.46 1.93 -4.15
CA GLY A 40 10.89 2.19 -4.06
C GLY A 40 11.47 1.35 -2.94
N ARG A 41 12.80 1.35 -2.81
CA ARG A 41 13.42 0.56 -1.76
C ARG A 41 13.07 1.05 -0.38
N ASP A 42 12.81 2.33 -0.25
CA ASP A 42 12.51 2.95 1.04
C ASP A 42 11.13 3.57 1.10
N MET A 43 10.27 3.27 0.15
CA MET A 43 8.98 3.94 0.05
C MET A 43 7.89 2.96 -0.36
N GLY A 44 6.80 2.99 0.36
CA GLY A 44 5.66 2.15 0.06
C GLY A 44 4.39 2.96 0.03
N ALA A 45 3.33 2.38 -0.52
CA ALA A 45 2.05 3.05 -0.67
C ALA A 45 0.90 2.10 -0.38
N ILE A 46 -0.21 2.68 0.08
CA ILE A 46 -1.47 1.96 0.17
C ILE A 46 -2.50 2.78 -0.59
N LEU A 47 -3.24 2.12 -1.46
CA LEU A 47 -4.25 2.76 -2.27
C LEU A 47 -5.61 2.37 -1.73
N LEU A 48 -6.48 3.35 -1.55
CA LEU A 48 -7.78 3.14 -0.94
C LEU A 48 -8.88 3.60 -1.88
N THR A 49 -9.98 2.84 -1.92
CA THR A 49 -11.16 3.21 -2.68
C THR A 49 -12.37 3.05 -1.78
N ASN A 50 -13.16 4.09 -1.67
CA ASN A 50 -14.38 4.02 -0.86
C ASN A 50 -15.52 3.53 -1.74
N LEU A 51 -15.94 2.29 -1.53
CA LEU A 51 -17.03 1.69 -2.28
C LEU A 51 -18.36 1.86 -1.60
N GLY A 52 -18.41 2.51 -0.47
CA GLY A 52 -19.64 2.71 0.27
C GLY A 52 -20.37 3.95 -0.16
N SER A 53 -21.47 4.22 0.52
CA SER A 53 -22.31 5.37 0.22
C SER A 53 -22.07 6.54 1.19
N GLN A 54 -21.15 6.37 2.14
CA GLN A 54 -20.84 7.41 3.09
C GLN A 54 -19.34 7.65 3.08
N ALA A 55 -18.94 8.86 3.41
CA ALA A 55 -17.51 9.18 3.49
C ALA A 55 -16.85 8.34 4.57
N ALA A 56 -15.60 8.02 4.37
CA ALA A 56 -14.83 7.23 5.31
C ALA A 56 -13.58 8.00 5.71
N GLU A 57 -13.30 7.98 7.01
CA GLU A 57 -12.09 8.60 7.53
C GLU A 57 -11.09 7.49 7.77
N CYS A 58 -9.95 7.55 7.12
CA CYS A 58 -8.95 6.49 7.19
C CYS A 58 -7.63 7.01 7.71
N THR A 59 -6.96 6.19 8.49
CA THR A 59 -5.64 6.47 9.01
C THR A 59 -4.75 5.27 8.72
N ALA A 60 -3.60 5.52 8.12
CA ALA A 60 -2.64 4.47 7.85
C ALA A 60 -1.36 4.76 8.61
N VAL A 61 -0.90 3.79 9.39
CA VAL A 61 0.35 3.90 10.14
C VAL A 61 1.34 2.95 9.48
N PHE A 62 2.41 3.51 8.93
CA PHE A 62 3.43 2.73 8.23
C PHE A 62 4.61 2.50 9.17
N ARG A 63 5.05 1.26 9.28
CA ARG A 63 6.17 0.92 10.14
C ARG A 63 7.24 0.19 9.34
N ASN A 64 8.46 0.68 9.45
CA ASN A 64 9.61 0.04 8.83
C ASN A 64 10.62 -0.28 9.95
N GLY A 65 10.46 -1.46 10.57
CA GLY A 65 11.35 -1.88 11.64
C GLY A 65 11.38 -0.89 12.79
N PRO A 66 12.56 -0.54 13.25
CA PRO A 66 12.68 0.35 14.42
C PRO A 66 12.52 1.83 14.09
N GLU A 67 12.34 2.19 12.84
CA GLU A 67 12.18 3.60 12.52
C GLU A 67 10.87 4.13 13.06
N THR A 68 10.80 5.43 13.26
CA THR A 68 9.59 6.07 13.73
C THR A 68 8.47 5.84 12.74
N PRO A 69 7.28 5.41 13.19
CA PRO A 69 6.18 5.18 12.25
C PRO A 69 5.75 6.46 11.57
N LYS A 70 5.27 6.32 10.34
CA LYS A 70 4.74 7.42 9.56
C LYS A 70 3.23 7.29 9.53
N VAL A 71 2.53 8.36 9.82
CA VAL A 71 1.07 8.35 9.90
C VAL A 71 0.51 9.21 8.78
N ARG A 72 -0.48 8.67 8.07
CA ARG A 72 -1.19 9.40 7.04
C ARG A 72 -2.66 9.24 7.29
N LYS A 73 -3.43 10.29 7.11
CA LYS A 73 -4.88 10.18 7.28
C LYS A 73 -5.61 11.13 6.36
N GLY A 74 -6.85 10.81 6.09
CA GLY A 74 -7.68 11.63 5.25
C GLY A 74 -9.09 11.09 5.19
N VAL A 75 -9.97 11.86 4.60
CA VAL A 75 -11.37 11.49 4.40
C VAL A 75 -11.57 11.17 2.93
N ILE A 76 -12.16 10.02 2.66
CA ILE A 76 -12.39 9.57 1.30
C ILE A 76 -13.88 9.59 1.04
N GLN A 77 -14.32 10.40 0.08
CA GLN A 77 -15.73 10.51 -0.25
C GLN A 77 -16.18 9.25 -1.00
N PRO A 78 -17.48 8.97 -1.01
CA PRO A 78 -17.97 7.79 -1.74
C PRO A 78 -17.53 7.81 -3.19
N GLY A 79 -17.02 6.68 -3.66
CA GLY A 79 -16.55 6.55 -5.03
C GLY A 79 -15.19 7.14 -5.32
N GLN A 80 -14.56 7.74 -4.33
CA GLN A 80 -13.25 8.35 -4.55
C GLN A 80 -12.11 7.41 -4.20
N ASN A 81 -10.97 7.67 -4.81
CA ASN A 81 -9.73 6.96 -4.52
C ASN A 81 -8.80 7.88 -3.77
N SER A 82 -7.97 7.32 -2.93
CA SER A 82 -6.93 8.07 -2.27
C SER A 82 -5.72 7.16 -2.10
N ASN A 83 -4.53 7.73 -2.08
CA ASN A 83 -3.36 6.92 -1.80
C ASN A 83 -2.52 7.60 -0.74
N PHE A 84 -1.98 6.80 0.14
CA PHE A 84 -1.08 7.27 1.17
C PHE A 84 0.28 6.64 0.91
N THR A 85 1.33 7.43 1.03
CA THR A 85 2.68 6.95 0.82
C THR A 85 3.53 7.32 2.02
N ALA A 86 4.59 6.56 2.23
CA ALA A 86 5.53 6.87 3.29
C ALA A 86 6.93 6.51 2.81
N GLN A 87 7.87 7.42 3.07
CA GLN A 87 9.25 7.21 2.75
C GLN A 87 10.05 7.12 4.04
N PHE A 88 10.97 6.18 4.11
CA PHE A 88 11.77 5.94 5.30
C PHE A 88 13.23 6.24 5.04
N GLY A 89 14.01 6.31 6.09
CA GLY A 89 15.42 6.58 5.95
C GLY A 89 16.24 5.37 5.57
N ARG A 90 15.68 4.17 5.74
CA ARG A 90 16.37 2.93 5.40
C ARG A 90 15.58 2.14 4.40
N ASP A 91 16.24 1.24 3.69
CA ASP A 91 15.55 0.34 2.80
C ASP A 91 14.55 -0.50 3.59
N ILE A 92 13.43 -0.79 2.96
CA ILE A 92 12.38 -1.56 3.61
C ILE A 92 12.64 -3.04 3.37
N ILE A 93 12.70 -3.80 4.46
CA ILE A 93 12.78 -5.25 4.37
C ILE A 93 11.39 -5.82 4.50
N LYS A 94 10.57 -5.23 5.34
CA LYS A 94 9.19 -5.64 5.52
C LYS A 94 8.42 -4.42 5.98
N LEU A 95 7.37 -4.07 5.26
CA LEU A 95 6.56 -2.91 5.60
C LEU A 95 5.28 -3.38 6.28
N ARG A 96 4.94 -2.77 7.39
CA ARG A 96 3.69 -3.05 8.08
C ARG A 96 2.84 -1.82 8.05
N ILE A 97 1.58 -1.99 7.70
CA ILE A 97 0.63 -0.89 7.62
C ILE A 97 -0.57 -1.23 8.45
N LYS A 98 -0.88 -0.40 9.44
CA LYS A 98 -2.11 -0.56 10.19
C LYS A 98 -3.10 0.42 9.62
N LEU A 99 -4.14 -0.10 8.99
CA LEU A 99 -5.15 0.72 8.34
C LEU A 99 -6.40 0.74 9.20
N THR A 100 -6.81 1.92 9.64
CA THR A 100 -8.03 2.07 10.42
C THR A 100 -8.93 3.04 9.68
N CYS A 101 -10.12 2.58 9.34
CA CYS A 101 -11.11 3.43 8.69
C CYS A 101 -12.38 3.40 9.51
N LYS A 102 -13.18 4.45 9.42
CA LYS A 102 -14.49 4.51 10.03
C LYS A 102 -15.35 5.42 9.19
N ILE A 103 -16.64 5.27 9.33
CA ILE A 103 -17.56 6.13 8.63
C ILE A 103 -17.46 7.52 9.22
N ALA A 104 -17.23 8.51 8.37
CA ALA A 104 -17.13 9.89 8.80
C ALA A 104 -18.52 10.49 8.91
N LYS A 105 -18.75 11.28 9.94
CA LYS A 105 -20.06 11.88 10.14
C LYS A 105 -20.01 13.37 10.12
#